data_ba3f136e320031df6b47847f72613981
#
_entry.id   ba3f136e320031df6b47847f72613981
#
_cell.length_a   1.000
_cell.length_b   1.000
_cell.length_c   1.000
_cell.angle_alpha   90.00
_cell.angle_beta   90.00
_cell.angle_gamma   90.00
#
_symmetry.space_group_name_H-M   'P 1'
#
loop_
_entity.id
_entity.type
_entity.pdbx_description
1 polymer ?
#
loop_
_entity_poly.entity_id
_entity_poly.type
_entity_poly.pdbx_seq_one_letter_code
_entity_poly.pdbx_strand_id
1 'polypeptide(L)'
;MKILIKGLKQTISELKLFYITSFIAAILIITPIFNFLIEGIKYVLSGNFSLGIAGGEEVLGTLKVLALTSLFGGGLGTLNGWLLSNCDFKFRKALRIYQLVPLAAPAYLITAVLQDLGSIFGYQVTGLWWGVLILSISTYPYVFILANESFNKFGVNQINASRGLGVGPWKSFFKIAIPMALPALVTGISLMCMEVMNELGTF
;
A
#
# COMPACT_ATOMS: atom_id res chain seq x y z
N MET A 1 -34.65 23.14 37.94
CA MET A 1 -33.37 23.85 38.12
C MET A 1 -32.22 22.93 38.56
N LYS A 2 -32.34 22.09 39.61
CA LYS A 2 -31.25 21.16 40.04
C LYS A 2 -30.83 20.12 39.00
N ILE A 3 -31.72 19.59 38.17
CA ILE A 3 -31.45 18.57 37.15
C ILE A 3 -30.63 19.18 36.00
N LEU A 4 -30.93 20.40 35.56
CA LEU A 4 -30.19 21.13 34.53
C LEU A 4 -28.76 21.45 34.96
N ILE A 5 -28.55 21.83 36.23
CA ILE A 5 -27.22 22.13 36.78
C ILE A 5 -26.38 20.84 36.88
N LYS A 6 -26.99 19.69 37.18
CA LYS A 6 -26.32 18.39 37.25
C LYS A 6 -25.87 17.92 35.84
N GLY A 7 -26.73 18.09 34.82
CA GLY A 7 -26.40 17.78 33.45
C GLY A 7 -25.26 18.66 32.91
N LEU A 8 -25.29 19.97 33.15
CA LEU A 8 -24.21 20.89 32.76
C LEU A 8 -22.87 20.55 33.41
N LYS A 9 -22.86 20.21 34.72
CA LYS A 9 -21.62 19.77 35.39
C LYS A 9 -21.06 18.48 34.81
N GLN A 10 -21.89 17.53 34.42
CA GLN A 10 -21.48 16.27 33.83
C GLN A 10 -20.88 16.49 32.44
N THR A 11 -21.52 17.31 31.60
CA THR A 11 -21.00 17.67 30.27
C THR A 11 -19.66 18.42 30.35
N ILE A 12 -19.49 19.32 31.31
CA ILE A 12 -18.24 20.04 31.55
C ILE A 12 -17.12 19.08 32.01
N SER A 13 -17.48 18.10 32.86
CA SER A 13 -16.52 17.08 33.32
C SER A 13 -16.04 16.18 32.16
N GLU A 14 -16.94 15.74 31.30
CA GLU A 14 -16.64 14.92 30.13
C GLU A 14 -15.78 15.70 29.10
N LEU A 15 -16.11 16.98 28.88
CA LEU A 15 -15.27 17.86 28.04
C LEU A 15 -13.86 18.01 28.59
N LYS A 16 -13.70 18.23 29.89
CA LYS A 16 -12.36 18.32 30.52
C LYS A 16 -11.59 17.01 30.38
N LEU A 17 -12.24 15.87 30.59
CA LEU A 17 -11.62 14.57 30.42
C LEU A 17 -11.16 14.36 28.98
N PHE A 18 -11.99 14.73 28.01
CA PHE A 18 -11.65 14.66 26.59
C PHE A 18 -10.43 15.52 26.23
N TYR A 19 -10.36 16.75 26.73
CA TYR A 19 -9.19 17.61 26.51
C TYR A 19 -7.92 17.04 27.15
N ILE A 20 -8.01 16.49 28.36
CA ILE A 20 -6.87 15.89 29.05
C ILE A 20 -6.37 14.64 28.30
N THR A 21 -7.27 13.75 27.88
CA THR A 21 -6.89 12.54 27.12
C THR A 21 -6.29 12.89 25.76
N SER A 22 -6.88 13.87 25.06
CA SER A 22 -6.33 14.35 23.77
C SER A 22 -4.97 14.99 23.94
N PHE A 23 -4.74 15.75 25.00
CA PHE A 23 -3.45 16.37 25.31
C PHE A 23 -2.38 15.32 25.64
N ILE A 24 -2.72 14.31 26.44
CA ILE A 24 -1.82 13.20 26.76
C ILE A 24 -1.48 12.40 25.47
N ALA A 25 -2.47 12.12 24.64
CA ALA A 25 -2.25 11.44 23.36
C ALA A 25 -1.33 12.25 22.43
N ALA A 26 -1.54 13.57 22.35
CA ALA A 26 -0.69 14.47 21.58
C ALA A 26 0.77 14.46 22.08
N ILE A 27 0.99 14.51 23.40
CA ILE A 27 2.32 14.44 24.01
C ILE A 27 2.99 13.11 23.68
N LEU A 28 2.26 11.98 23.81
CA LEU A 28 2.78 10.64 23.51
C LEU A 28 3.23 10.52 22.04
N ILE A 29 2.50 11.14 21.11
CA ILE A 29 2.84 11.13 19.68
C ILE A 29 4.00 12.08 19.36
N ILE A 30 4.01 13.27 19.98
CA ILE A 30 5.01 14.31 19.70
C ILE A 30 6.37 13.95 20.32
N THR A 31 6.39 13.29 21.47
CA THR A 31 7.63 12.96 22.20
C THR A 31 8.65 12.19 21.35
N PRO A 32 8.32 11.07 20.68
CA PRO A 32 9.28 10.34 19.86
C PRO A 32 9.75 11.17 18.65
N ILE A 33 8.86 11.96 18.05
CA ILE A 33 9.23 12.83 16.92
C ILE A 33 10.21 13.92 17.37
N PHE A 34 9.97 14.51 18.54
CA PHE A 34 10.84 15.57 19.10
C PHE A 34 12.20 15.00 19.51
N ASN A 35 12.26 13.80 20.12
CA ASN A 35 13.51 13.12 20.41
C ASN A 35 14.31 12.80 19.15
N PHE A 36 13.65 12.31 18.10
CA PHE A 36 14.30 12.06 16.81
C PHE A 36 14.91 13.31 16.20
N LEU A 37 14.19 14.45 16.27
CA LEU A 37 14.68 15.74 15.79
C LEU A 37 15.88 16.23 16.61
N ILE A 38 15.83 16.10 17.94
CA ILE A 38 16.94 16.50 18.83
C ILE A 38 18.20 15.67 18.53
N GLU A 39 18.06 14.35 18.44
CA GLU A 39 19.18 13.46 18.12
C GLU A 39 19.74 13.76 16.72
N GLY A 40 18.89 13.99 15.74
CA GLY A 40 19.29 14.42 14.40
C GLY A 40 20.08 15.74 14.41
N ILE A 41 19.61 16.75 15.17
CA ILE A 41 20.31 18.02 15.32
C ILE A 41 21.65 17.85 16.03
N LYS A 42 21.71 17.07 17.13
CA LYS A 42 22.96 16.76 17.83
C LYS A 42 23.96 16.05 16.92
N TYR A 43 23.51 15.11 16.09
CA TYR A 43 24.33 14.39 15.14
C TYR A 43 24.94 15.33 14.09
N VAL A 44 24.16 16.27 13.58
CA VAL A 44 24.63 17.30 12.65
C VAL A 44 25.65 18.24 13.32
N LEU A 45 25.36 18.67 14.55
CA LEU A 45 26.24 19.61 15.29
C LEU A 45 27.55 18.96 15.79
N SER A 46 27.58 17.64 15.97
CA SER A 46 28.78 16.93 16.41
C SER A 46 29.88 16.85 15.35
N GLY A 47 29.65 17.39 14.16
CA GLY A 47 30.63 17.40 13.06
C GLY A 47 30.89 16.00 12.43
N ASN A 48 30.27 14.96 12.98
CA ASN A 48 30.30 13.61 12.43
C ASN A 48 29.29 13.40 11.28
N PHE A 49 28.77 14.52 10.77
CA PHE A 49 27.97 14.51 9.57
C PHE A 49 28.87 14.20 8.37
N SER A 50 29.32 12.96 8.29
CA SER A 50 29.48 12.37 6.98
C SER A 50 28.04 12.35 6.43
N LEU A 51 27.77 13.06 5.35
CA LEU A 51 26.83 12.59 4.36
C LEU A 51 27.37 11.21 3.95
N GLY A 52 27.13 10.20 4.77
CA GLY A 52 26.95 8.86 4.30
C GLY A 52 25.75 8.99 3.38
N ILE A 53 26.01 9.46 2.20
CA ILE A 53 25.20 9.21 1.05
C ILE A 53 25.11 7.70 1.13
N ALA A 54 23.94 7.20 1.53
CA ALA A 54 23.59 5.77 1.43
C ALA A 54 24.29 5.34 0.14
N GLY A 55 25.28 4.43 0.24
CA GLY A 55 26.26 4.31 -0.83
C GLY A 55 25.47 4.14 -2.10
N GLY A 56 25.90 4.71 -3.22
CA GLY A 56 25.06 4.78 -4.44
C GLY A 56 24.47 3.40 -4.79
N GLU A 57 25.04 2.32 -4.29
CA GLU A 57 24.55 0.95 -4.35
C GLU A 57 23.28 0.69 -3.55
N GLU A 58 23.13 1.26 -2.35
CA GLU A 58 21.93 1.10 -1.52
C GLU A 58 20.73 1.85 -2.11
N VAL A 59 20.96 3.07 -2.61
CA VAL A 59 19.93 3.85 -3.32
C VAL A 59 19.50 3.12 -4.60
N LEU A 60 20.46 2.61 -5.37
CA LEU A 60 20.19 1.83 -6.57
C LEU A 60 19.45 0.52 -6.24
N GLY A 61 19.81 -0.13 -5.14
CA GLY A 61 19.10 -1.31 -4.62
C GLY A 61 17.63 -1.02 -4.34
N THR A 62 17.37 0.03 -3.57
CA THR A 62 16.00 0.48 -3.25
C THR A 62 15.20 0.83 -4.51
N LEU A 63 15.80 1.59 -5.44
CA LEU A 63 15.15 1.95 -6.70
C LEU A 63 14.84 0.71 -7.57
N LYS A 64 15.74 -0.28 -7.60
CA LYS A 64 15.49 -1.56 -8.31
C LYS A 64 14.32 -2.31 -7.69
N VAL A 65 14.27 -2.44 -6.36
CA VAL A 65 13.13 -3.09 -5.68
C VAL A 65 11.84 -2.36 -5.98
N LEU A 66 11.79 -1.03 -5.84
CA LEU A 66 10.61 -0.22 -6.14
C LEU A 66 10.16 -0.40 -7.60
N ALA A 67 11.07 -0.30 -8.56
CA ALA A 67 10.74 -0.43 -9.97
C ALA A 67 10.22 -1.83 -10.32
N LEU A 68 10.89 -2.88 -9.85
CA LEU A 68 10.48 -4.26 -10.09
C LEU A 68 9.15 -4.60 -9.41
N THR A 69 8.98 -4.20 -8.14
CA THR A 69 7.71 -4.40 -7.42
C THR A 69 6.57 -3.63 -8.08
N SER A 70 6.81 -2.39 -8.53
CA SER A 70 5.82 -1.62 -9.28
C SER A 70 5.43 -2.28 -10.59
N LEU A 71 6.38 -2.85 -11.29
CA LEU A 71 6.13 -3.56 -12.55
C LEU A 71 5.30 -4.84 -12.32
N PHE A 72 5.75 -5.70 -11.40
CA PHE A 72 5.09 -6.98 -11.14
C PHE A 72 3.79 -6.81 -10.37
N GLY A 73 3.81 -6.12 -9.22
CA GLY A 73 2.63 -5.88 -8.38
C GLY A 73 1.63 -4.98 -9.07
N GLY A 74 2.08 -3.90 -9.71
CA GLY A 74 1.25 -3.01 -10.52
C GLY A 74 0.60 -3.72 -11.70
N GLY A 75 1.36 -4.55 -12.40
CA GLY A 75 0.88 -5.40 -13.50
C GLY A 75 -0.19 -6.39 -13.02
N LEU A 76 0.09 -7.14 -11.95
CA LEU A 76 -0.86 -8.10 -11.34
C LEU A 76 -2.14 -7.40 -10.87
N GLY A 77 -2.03 -6.28 -10.16
CA GLY A 77 -3.18 -5.51 -9.69
C GLY A 77 -4.05 -4.98 -10.83
N THR A 78 -3.42 -4.44 -11.87
CA THR A 78 -4.11 -3.92 -13.06
C THR A 78 -4.82 -5.02 -13.83
N LEU A 79 -4.15 -6.14 -14.10
CA LEU A 79 -4.72 -7.29 -14.83
C LEU A 79 -5.89 -7.90 -14.05
N ASN A 80 -5.72 -8.16 -12.76
CA ASN A 80 -6.78 -8.69 -11.91
C ASN A 80 -7.95 -7.72 -11.81
N GLY A 81 -7.68 -6.41 -11.68
CA GLY A 81 -8.69 -5.37 -11.67
C GLY A 81 -9.52 -5.36 -12.95
N TRP A 82 -8.88 -5.48 -14.11
CA TRP A 82 -9.55 -5.54 -15.40
C TRP A 82 -10.34 -6.83 -15.59
N LEU A 83 -9.75 -7.99 -15.25
CA LEU A 83 -10.43 -9.29 -15.38
C LEU A 83 -11.70 -9.34 -14.52
N LEU A 84 -11.59 -8.91 -13.26
CA LEU A 84 -12.74 -8.93 -12.36
C LEU A 84 -13.79 -7.84 -12.66
N SER A 85 -13.46 -6.83 -13.44
CA SER A 85 -14.43 -5.82 -13.90
C SER A 85 -15.17 -6.25 -15.14
N ASN A 86 -14.52 -6.92 -16.09
CA ASN A 86 -15.03 -7.13 -17.44
C ASN A 86 -15.40 -8.58 -17.76
N CYS A 87 -14.99 -9.56 -16.91
CA CYS A 87 -15.30 -10.97 -17.12
C CYS A 87 -16.30 -11.47 -16.09
N ASP A 88 -17.34 -12.15 -16.56
CA ASP A 88 -18.31 -12.83 -15.70
C ASP A 88 -17.97 -14.32 -15.60
N PHE A 89 -17.66 -14.77 -14.37
CA PHE A 89 -17.40 -16.17 -14.06
C PHE A 89 -17.91 -16.54 -12.67
N LYS A 90 -18.09 -17.84 -12.43
CA LYS A 90 -18.85 -18.39 -11.29
C LYS A 90 -18.39 -17.91 -9.90
N PHE A 91 -17.10 -17.63 -9.69
CA PHE A 91 -16.54 -17.23 -8.39
C PHE A 91 -16.04 -15.78 -8.34
N ARG A 92 -16.45 -14.91 -9.26
CA ARG A 92 -15.99 -13.51 -9.37
C ARG A 92 -16.11 -12.74 -8.05
N LYS A 93 -17.26 -12.86 -7.35
CA LYS A 93 -17.49 -12.13 -6.08
C LYS A 93 -16.53 -12.61 -4.98
N ALA A 94 -16.32 -13.92 -4.86
CA ALA A 94 -15.40 -14.50 -3.90
C ALA A 94 -13.95 -14.08 -4.21
N LEU A 95 -13.51 -14.19 -5.47
CA LEU A 95 -12.18 -13.78 -5.89
C LEU A 95 -11.90 -12.30 -5.64
N ARG A 96 -12.89 -11.41 -5.78
CA ARG A 96 -12.74 -10.01 -5.43
C ARG A 96 -12.36 -9.82 -3.95
N ILE A 97 -12.95 -10.59 -3.05
CA ILE A 97 -12.63 -10.55 -1.62
C ILE A 97 -11.25 -11.17 -1.35
N TYR A 98 -10.94 -12.31 -1.99
CA TYR A 98 -9.65 -12.98 -1.83
C TYR A 98 -8.47 -12.13 -2.31
N GLN A 99 -8.67 -11.23 -3.28
CA GLN A 99 -7.62 -10.29 -3.70
C GLN A 99 -7.20 -9.31 -2.58
N LEU A 100 -8.03 -9.13 -1.56
CA LEU A 100 -7.75 -8.23 -0.43
C LEU A 100 -7.04 -8.94 0.73
N VAL A 101 -7.00 -10.28 0.72
CA VAL A 101 -6.39 -11.07 1.81
C VAL A 101 -4.92 -10.69 2.07
N PRO A 102 -4.08 -10.44 1.06
CA PRO A 102 -2.69 -10.04 1.32
C PRO A 102 -2.54 -8.74 2.12
N LEU A 103 -3.52 -7.82 2.05
CA LEU A 103 -3.50 -6.60 2.87
C LEU A 103 -3.67 -6.87 4.38
N ALA A 104 -4.23 -8.02 4.74
CA ALA A 104 -4.41 -8.40 6.14
C ALA A 104 -3.13 -8.97 6.76
N ALA A 105 -2.15 -9.35 5.94
CA ALA A 105 -0.89 -9.94 6.40
C ALA A 105 0.27 -9.01 6.04
N PRO A 106 0.96 -8.43 7.04
CA PRO A 106 2.17 -7.64 6.79
C PRO A 106 3.25 -8.46 6.06
N ALA A 107 4.03 -7.81 5.18
CA ALA A 107 5.01 -8.50 4.34
C ALA A 107 6.05 -9.29 5.16
N TYR A 108 6.44 -8.80 6.35
CA TYR A 108 7.37 -9.52 7.23
C TYR A 108 6.82 -10.87 7.73
N LEU A 109 5.50 -10.99 7.96
CA LEU A 109 4.90 -12.29 8.33
C LEU A 109 4.95 -13.27 7.17
N ILE A 110 4.66 -12.81 5.96
CA ILE A 110 4.74 -13.62 4.75
C ILE A 110 6.19 -14.09 4.55
N THR A 111 7.16 -13.21 4.75
CA THR A 111 8.59 -13.52 4.69
C THR A 111 8.98 -14.59 5.72
N ALA A 112 8.56 -14.43 6.98
CA ALA A 112 8.87 -15.40 8.03
C ALA A 112 8.30 -16.78 7.70
N VAL A 113 7.04 -16.86 7.29
CA VAL A 113 6.41 -18.14 6.89
C VAL A 113 7.12 -18.77 5.69
N LEU A 114 7.52 -17.98 4.70
CA LEU A 114 8.24 -18.50 3.53
C LEU A 114 9.66 -18.95 3.87
N GLN A 115 10.35 -18.26 4.80
CA GLN A 115 11.65 -18.68 5.29
C GLN A 115 11.57 -20.00 6.07
N ASP A 116 10.56 -20.15 6.94
CA ASP A 116 10.33 -21.41 7.67
C ASP A 116 10.02 -22.55 6.71
N LEU A 117 9.11 -22.35 5.75
CA LEU A 117 8.81 -23.34 4.72
C LEU A 117 10.05 -23.66 3.87
N GLY A 118 10.80 -22.62 3.46
CA GLY A 118 12.03 -22.79 2.69
C GLY A 118 13.05 -23.65 3.42
N SER A 119 13.21 -23.45 4.73
CA SER A 119 14.13 -24.23 5.56
C SER A 119 13.77 -25.71 5.61
N ILE A 120 12.46 -26.05 5.65
CA ILE A 120 11.97 -27.44 5.60
C ILE A 120 12.32 -28.11 4.28
N PHE A 121 12.28 -27.36 3.16
CA PHE A 121 12.57 -27.87 1.81
C PHE A 121 14.04 -27.66 1.37
N GLY A 122 14.89 -27.11 2.24
CA GLY A 122 16.30 -26.85 1.94
C GLY A 122 16.55 -25.64 1.04
N TYR A 123 15.58 -24.74 0.91
CA TYR A 123 15.72 -23.49 0.15
C TYR A 123 15.92 -22.29 1.07
N GLN A 124 16.82 -21.38 0.68
CA GLN A 124 16.98 -20.10 1.36
C GLN A 124 16.16 -19.03 0.66
N VAL A 125 15.21 -18.45 1.38
CA VAL A 125 14.38 -17.34 0.91
C VAL A 125 15.12 -16.03 1.19
N THR A 126 16.13 -15.73 0.37
CA THR A 126 16.99 -14.54 0.50
C THR A 126 17.26 -13.90 -0.85
N GLY A 127 17.57 -12.61 -0.83
CA GLY A 127 17.95 -11.85 -2.02
C GLY A 127 16.83 -11.09 -2.70
N LEU A 128 17.23 -10.25 -3.65
CA LEU A 128 16.39 -9.27 -4.34
C LEU A 128 15.09 -9.86 -4.91
N TRP A 129 15.17 -11.01 -5.56
CA TRP A 129 14.02 -11.61 -6.25
C TRP A 129 12.93 -12.10 -5.29
N TRP A 130 13.32 -12.67 -4.17
CA TRP A 130 12.37 -13.06 -3.13
C TRP A 130 11.71 -11.84 -2.49
N GLY A 131 12.49 -10.78 -2.20
CA GLY A 131 11.95 -9.53 -1.72
C GLY A 131 10.94 -8.91 -2.70
N VAL A 132 11.28 -8.81 -3.98
CA VAL A 132 10.37 -8.30 -5.02
C VAL A 132 9.10 -9.14 -5.13
N LEU A 133 9.21 -10.47 -5.08
CA LEU A 133 8.07 -11.37 -5.18
C LEU A 133 7.11 -11.19 -3.98
N ILE A 134 7.66 -11.23 -2.76
CA ILE A 134 6.87 -11.08 -1.53
C ILE A 134 6.20 -9.71 -1.50
N LEU A 135 6.95 -8.64 -1.74
CA LEU A 135 6.43 -7.27 -1.77
C LEU A 135 5.37 -7.10 -2.86
N SER A 136 5.58 -7.68 -4.05
CA SER A 136 4.59 -7.63 -5.11
C SER A 136 3.28 -8.31 -4.73
N ILE A 137 3.36 -9.49 -4.08
CA ILE A 137 2.16 -10.23 -3.64
C ILE A 137 1.48 -9.55 -2.46
N SER A 138 2.22 -8.93 -1.54
CA SER A 138 1.65 -8.19 -0.41
C SER A 138 0.93 -6.92 -0.85
N THR A 139 1.51 -6.20 -1.81
CA THR A 139 1.11 -4.80 -2.09
C THR A 139 0.30 -4.62 -3.38
N TYR A 140 0.21 -5.63 -4.29
CA TYR A 140 -0.62 -5.50 -5.50
C TYR A 140 -2.10 -5.13 -5.22
N PRO A 141 -2.72 -5.47 -4.07
CA PRO A 141 -4.11 -5.12 -3.82
C PRO A 141 -4.37 -3.62 -3.79
N TYR A 142 -3.38 -2.78 -3.46
CA TYR A 142 -3.51 -1.32 -3.56
C TYR A 142 -3.85 -0.89 -4.99
N VAL A 143 -3.11 -1.43 -5.95
CA VAL A 143 -3.36 -1.17 -7.38
C VAL A 143 -4.66 -1.83 -7.83
N PHE A 144 -4.92 -3.07 -7.40
CA PHE A 144 -6.13 -3.81 -7.74
C PHE A 144 -7.41 -3.06 -7.37
N ILE A 145 -7.51 -2.52 -6.14
CA ILE A 145 -8.70 -1.81 -5.67
C ILE A 145 -9.02 -0.62 -6.59
N LEU A 146 -8.02 0.24 -6.82
CA LEU A 146 -8.22 1.46 -7.61
C LEU A 146 -8.44 1.15 -9.10
N ALA A 147 -7.72 0.17 -9.64
CA ALA A 147 -7.92 -0.31 -11.01
C ALA A 147 -9.34 -0.89 -11.20
N ASN A 148 -9.78 -1.76 -10.28
CA ASN A 148 -11.10 -2.39 -10.35
C ASN A 148 -12.22 -1.35 -10.29
N GLU A 149 -12.12 -0.37 -9.39
CA GLU A 149 -13.10 0.72 -9.30
C GLU A 149 -13.12 1.59 -10.58
N SER A 150 -11.96 1.93 -11.11
CA SER A 150 -11.86 2.70 -12.34
C SER A 150 -12.45 1.95 -13.54
N PHE A 151 -12.09 0.67 -13.70
CA PHE A 151 -12.62 -0.15 -14.79
C PHE A 151 -14.13 -0.38 -14.68
N ASN A 152 -14.68 -0.51 -13.48
CA ASN A 152 -16.12 -0.62 -13.26
C ASN A 152 -16.87 0.68 -13.65
N LYS A 153 -16.30 1.85 -13.31
CA LYS A 153 -16.94 3.14 -13.59
C LYS A 153 -16.89 3.54 -15.07
N PHE A 154 -15.74 3.34 -15.69
CA PHE A 154 -15.49 3.88 -17.04
C PHE A 154 -15.38 2.79 -18.11
N GLY A 155 -15.06 1.55 -17.73
CA GLY A 155 -14.65 0.51 -18.68
C GLY A 155 -15.79 -0.17 -19.40
N VAL A 156 -16.90 -0.48 -18.73
CA VAL A 156 -17.91 -1.40 -19.28
C VAL A 156 -18.61 -0.83 -20.53
N ASN A 157 -19.00 0.44 -20.50
CA ASN A 157 -19.72 1.05 -21.62
C ASN A 157 -18.82 1.29 -22.83
N GLN A 158 -17.58 1.78 -22.61
CA GLN A 158 -16.62 2.05 -23.67
C GLN A 158 -16.06 0.76 -24.28
N ILE A 159 -15.84 -0.27 -23.47
CA ILE A 159 -15.39 -1.57 -23.96
C ILE A 159 -16.49 -2.24 -24.78
N ASN A 160 -17.75 -2.17 -24.34
CA ASN A 160 -18.86 -2.70 -25.11
C ASN A 160 -19.05 -1.95 -26.43
N ALA A 161 -18.92 -0.62 -26.44
CA ALA A 161 -18.95 0.18 -27.66
C ALA A 161 -17.78 -0.19 -28.59
N SER A 162 -16.57 -0.39 -28.08
CA SER A 162 -15.42 -0.81 -28.90
C SER A 162 -15.57 -2.21 -29.48
N ARG A 163 -16.19 -3.13 -28.73
CA ARG A 163 -16.51 -4.49 -29.21
C ARG A 163 -17.56 -4.44 -30.32
N GLY A 164 -18.58 -3.57 -30.21
CA GLY A 164 -19.55 -3.32 -31.26
C GLY A 164 -18.90 -2.83 -32.55
N LEU A 165 -17.78 -2.14 -32.48
CA LEU A 165 -16.96 -1.70 -33.61
C LEU A 165 -15.93 -2.74 -34.08
N GLY A 166 -15.98 -3.98 -33.57
CA GLY A 166 -15.10 -5.07 -33.98
C GLY A 166 -13.68 -5.02 -33.35
N VAL A 167 -13.47 -4.19 -32.31
CA VAL A 167 -12.16 -4.12 -31.64
C VAL A 167 -12.01 -5.28 -30.67
N GLY A 168 -10.94 -6.06 -30.82
CA GLY A 168 -10.65 -7.21 -29.95
C GLY A 168 -10.36 -6.81 -28.48
N PRO A 169 -10.52 -7.76 -27.52
CA PRO A 169 -10.44 -7.48 -26.09
C PRO A 169 -9.10 -6.89 -25.64
N TRP A 170 -7.99 -7.41 -26.11
CA TRP A 170 -6.65 -6.91 -25.78
C TRP A 170 -6.38 -5.51 -26.32
N LYS A 171 -6.86 -5.24 -27.55
CA LYS A 171 -6.73 -3.91 -28.15
C LYS A 171 -7.57 -2.89 -27.41
N SER A 172 -8.76 -3.27 -26.93
CA SER A 172 -9.62 -2.43 -26.07
C SER A 172 -8.96 -2.19 -24.72
N PHE A 173 -8.32 -3.20 -24.13
CA PHE A 173 -7.59 -3.07 -22.88
C PHE A 173 -6.48 -2.02 -22.97
N PHE A 174 -5.54 -2.18 -23.91
CA PHE A 174 -4.37 -1.29 -23.99
C PHE A 174 -4.71 0.11 -24.53
N LYS A 175 -5.66 0.22 -25.48
CA LYS A 175 -5.94 1.50 -26.13
C LYS A 175 -7.05 2.33 -25.48
N ILE A 176 -7.92 1.70 -24.69
CA ILE A 176 -9.08 2.36 -24.09
C ILE A 176 -9.05 2.23 -22.57
N ALA A 177 -9.05 1.01 -22.06
CA ALA A 177 -9.21 0.79 -20.63
C ALA A 177 -8.03 1.36 -19.81
N ILE A 178 -6.77 1.05 -20.18
CA ILE A 178 -5.58 1.56 -19.49
C ILE A 178 -5.51 3.08 -19.51
N PRO A 179 -5.61 3.79 -20.66
CA PRO A 179 -5.55 5.25 -20.66
C PRO A 179 -6.63 5.91 -19.81
N MET A 180 -7.84 5.36 -19.80
CA MET A 180 -8.92 5.89 -18.97
C MET A 180 -8.73 5.62 -17.48
N ALA A 181 -8.11 4.49 -17.11
CA ALA A 181 -7.81 4.14 -15.75
C ALA A 181 -6.48 4.75 -15.26
N LEU A 182 -5.70 5.41 -16.11
CA LEU A 182 -4.36 5.89 -15.81
C LEU A 182 -4.26 6.69 -14.50
N PRO A 183 -5.17 7.65 -14.19
CA PRO A 183 -5.10 8.38 -12.92
C PRO A 183 -5.25 7.46 -11.70
N ALA A 184 -6.15 6.48 -11.77
CA ALA A 184 -6.36 5.50 -10.71
C ALA A 184 -5.16 4.55 -10.58
N LEU A 185 -4.58 4.12 -11.70
CA LEU A 185 -3.39 3.26 -11.72
C LEU A 185 -2.18 3.98 -11.13
N VAL A 186 -1.94 5.23 -11.51
CA VAL A 186 -0.84 6.03 -10.94
C VAL A 186 -1.01 6.19 -9.44
N THR A 187 -2.22 6.50 -8.97
CA THR A 187 -2.51 6.60 -7.54
C THR A 187 -2.27 5.27 -6.82
N GLY A 188 -2.74 4.16 -7.40
CA GLY A 188 -2.54 2.81 -6.84
C GLY A 188 -1.07 2.41 -6.74
N ILE A 189 -0.30 2.69 -7.80
CA ILE A 189 1.14 2.44 -7.83
C ILE A 189 1.87 3.32 -6.81
N SER A 190 1.47 4.59 -6.67
CA SER A 190 2.06 5.49 -5.67
C SER A 190 1.83 5.00 -4.25
N LEU A 191 0.61 4.55 -3.92
CA LEU A 191 0.30 3.96 -2.61
C LEU A 191 1.10 2.67 -2.38
N MET A 192 1.19 1.82 -3.40
CA MET A 192 2.00 0.62 -3.36
C MET A 192 3.48 0.94 -3.12
N CYS A 193 4.05 1.94 -3.80
CA CYS A 193 5.43 2.37 -3.60
C CYS A 193 5.67 2.90 -2.18
N MET A 194 4.72 3.65 -1.62
CA MET A 194 4.81 4.13 -0.23
C MET A 194 4.86 2.96 0.75
N GLU A 195 4.03 1.94 0.54
CA GLU A 195 4.01 0.76 1.38
C GLU A 195 5.30 -0.05 1.24
N VAL A 196 5.77 -0.27 0.01
CA VAL A 196 7.06 -0.94 -0.25
C VAL A 196 8.22 -0.22 0.44
N MET A 197 8.26 1.11 0.42
CA MET A 197 9.30 1.88 1.13
C MET A 197 9.22 1.72 2.64
N ASN A 198 8.02 1.57 3.18
CA ASN A 198 7.79 1.36 4.60
C ASN A 198 8.27 -0.03 5.04
N GLU A 199 8.12 -1.03 4.19
CA GLU A 199 8.50 -2.43 4.43
C GLU A 199 9.98 -2.73 4.10
N LEU A 200 10.68 -1.91 3.32
CA LEU A 200 12.10 -2.12 2.96
C LEU A 200 13.03 -2.17 4.17
N GLY A 201 12.64 -1.63 5.31
CA GLY A 201 13.40 -1.73 6.57
C GLY A 201 13.37 -3.13 7.19
N THR A 202 12.62 -4.09 6.65
CA THR A 202 12.46 -5.45 7.18
C THR A 202 13.25 -6.51 6.40
N PHE A 203 13.90 -6.15 5.31
CA PHE A 203 14.77 -6.98 4.45
C PHE A 203 16.24 -6.51 4.50
#